data_df8c83bf66d642867a22b655b603766b
#
_entry.id   df8c83bf66d642867a22b655b603766b
#
_cell.length_a   1.000
_cell.length_b   1.000
_cell.length_c   1.000
_cell.angle_alpha   90.00
_cell.angle_beta   90.00
_cell.angle_gamma   90.00
#
_symmetry.space_group_name_H-M   'P 1'
#
loop_
_entity.id
_entity.type
_entity.pdbx_description
1 polymer ?
#
loop_
_entity_poly.entity_id
_entity_poly.type
_entity_poly.pdbx_seq_one_letter_code
_entity_poly.pdbx_strand_id
1 'polypeptide(L)'
;ITTAQVSVVAVSLKKKRRRPGGTHHVGVCTTALCAVMGGDQLLGRLSEKLGIHEGETTADGTISLERLECNAACDFAPVMMVNWEFFDNMTPDKADDLVDALSSGQQVRSPRGATITSWQEAERVLAGFPDGRADEGPTAGAASVLGLKVARERGWKAPAAAPPIPTPDEANATETGAK
;
A
#
# COMPACT_ATOMS: atom_id res chain seq x y z
N ILE A 1 -13.92 22.39 20.00
CA ILE A 1 -13.09 21.21 19.83
C ILE A 1 -11.91 21.33 20.81
N THR A 2 -11.72 20.35 21.68
CA THR A 2 -10.61 20.34 22.65
C THR A 2 -9.29 19.93 22.00
N THR A 3 -8.15 20.34 22.58
CA THR A 3 -6.82 19.91 22.12
C THR A 3 -6.69 18.39 22.08
N ALA A 4 -7.32 17.69 23.02
CA ALA A 4 -7.34 16.24 23.05
C ALA A 4 -8.06 15.64 21.84
N GLN A 5 -9.21 16.17 21.43
CA GLN A 5 -9.94 15.72 20.24
C GLN A 5 -9.14 15.95 18.96
N VAL A 6 -8.50 17.14 18.85
CA VAL A 6 -7.61 17.42 17.70
C VAL A 6 -6.42 16.46 17.66
N SER A 7 -5.83 16.16 18.82
CA SER A 7 -4.70 15.24 18.93
C SER A 7 -5.08 13.82 18.53
N VAL A 8 -6.24 13.32 18.96
CA VAL A 8 -6.74 11.99 18.56
C VAL A 8 -6.92 11.89 17.06
N VAL A 9 -7.56 12.90 16.44
CA VAL A 9 -7.74 12.94 14.98
C VAL A 9 -6.38 13.00 14.26
N ALA A 10 -5.47 13.85 14.73
CA ALA A 10 -4.16 14.00 14.12
C ALA A 10 -3.30 12.71 14.22
N VAL A 11 -3.40 11.97 15.33
CA VAL A 11 -2.69 10.69 15.52
C VAL A 11 -3.33 9.58 14.70
N SER A 12 -4.67 9.58 14.58
CA SER A 12 -5.40 8.56 13.79
C SER A 12 -5.17 8.70 12.28
N LEU A 13 -4.81 9.89 11.82
CA LEU A 13 -4.51 10.14 10.42
C LEU A 13 -3.00 9.96 10.17
N LYS A 14 -2.53 8.73 10.01
CA LYS A 14 -1.12 8.40 9.67
C LYS A 14 -0.59 9.18 8.46
N LYS A 15 -1.47 9.68 7.60
CA LYS A 15 -1.14 10.52 6.43
C LYS A 15 -0.63 11.92 6.78
N LYS A 16 -0.92 12.43 8.00
CA LYS A 16 -0.46 13.76 8.44
C LYS A 16 0.87 13.62 9.15
N ARG A 17 1.93 13.95 8.47
CA ARG A 17 3.27 14.02 9.07
C ARG A 17 3.45 15.32 9.84
N ARG A 18 4.07 15.23 11.00
CA ARG A 18 4.42 16.42 11.83
C ARG A 18 5.69 17.11 11.35
N ARG A 19 6.46 16.46 10.50
CA ARG A 19 7.69 16.97 9.89
C ARG A 19 7.57 16.88 8.38
N PRO A 20 8.22 17.77 7.65
CA PRO A 20 8.29 17.66 6.20
C PRO A 20 8.83 16.28 5.82
N GLY A 21 8.14 15.60 4.92
CA GLY A 21 8.62 14.36 4.31
C GLY A 21 9.46 14.65 3.08
N GLY A 22 10.12 13.61 2.56
CA GLY A 22 10.82 13.67 1.28
C GLY A 22 9.86 13.79 0.09
N THR A 23 10.45 14.09 -1.07
CA THR A 23 9.72 14.11 -2.35
C THR A 23 9.08 12.76 -2.64
N HIS A 24 9.75 11.68 -2.24
CA HIS A 24 9.28 10.32 -2.38
C HIS A 24 9.18 9.64 -1.02
N HIS A 25 8.00 9.09 -0.74
CA HIS A 25 7.74 8.29 0.43
C HIS A 25 7.88 6.83 0.06
N VAL A 26 8.95 6.19 0.52
CA VAL A 26 9.28 4.79 0.27
C VAL A 26 8.90 3.98 1.50
N GLY A 27 7.93 3.09 1.34
CA GLY A 27 7.48 2.20 2.38
C GLY A 27 7.78 0.74 2.07
N VAL A 28 8.22 -0.01 3.06
CA VAL A 28 8.50 -1.45 2.95
C VAL A 28 7.59 -2.23 3.87
N CYS A 29 6.82 -3.14 3.30
CA CYS A 29 5.97 -4.03 4.08
C CYS A 29 6.82 -5.08 4.80
N THR A 30 6.67 -5.15 6.12
CA THR A 30 7.39 -6.11 6.99
C THR A 30 6.45 -6.97 7.82
N THR A 31 5.19 -7.12 7.39
CA THR A 31 4.21 -7.96 8.08
C THR A 31 4.36 -9.41 7.62
N ALA A 32 4.07 -10.32 8.50
CA ALA A 32 4.13 -11.78 8.38
C ALA A 32 4.73 -12.34 7.07
N LEU A 33 3.97 -12.41 5.98
CA LEU A 33 4.44 -13.04 4.75
C LEU A 33 5.54 -12.22 4.06
N CYS A 34 5.42 -10.88 4.02
CA CYS A 34 6.47 -10.04 3.47
C CYS A 34 7.78 -10.16 4.27
N ALA A 35 7.71 -10.24 5.62
CA ALA A 35 8.87 -10.48 6.47
C ALA A 35 9.55 -11.81 6.13
N VAL A 36 8.77 -12.90 6.07
CA VAL A 36 9.28 -14.25 5.71
C VAL A 36 9.92 -14.26 4.33
N MET A 37 9.35 -13.49 3.39
CA MET A 37 9.85 -13.39 2.01
C MET A 37 11.00 -12.40 1.82
N GLY A 38 11.49 -11.78 2.90
CA GLY A 38 12.66 -10.90 2.88
C GLY A 38 12.36 -9.40 3.07
N GLY A 39 11.15 -9.02 3.47
CA GLY A 39 10.78 -7.61 3.69
C GLY A 39 11.63 -6.91 4.74
N ASP A 40 11.98 -7.58 5.84
CA ASP A 40 12.89 -7.02 6.85
C ASP A 40 14.30 -6.79 6.30
N GLN A 41 14.79 -7.70 5.44
CA GLN A 41 16.09 -7.55 4.78
C GLN A 41 16.07 -6.36 3.81
N LEU A 42 14.98 -6.17 3.05
CA LEU A 42 14.80 -5.02 2.18
C LEU A 42 14.86 -3.70 2.96
N LEU A 43 14.13 -3.63 4.07
CA LEU A 43 14.11 -2.44 4.91
C LEU A 43 15.49 -2.13 5.49
N GLY A 44 16.18 -3.15 6.03
CA GLY A 44 17.54 -3.01 6.56
C GLY A 44 18.52 -2.52 5.50
N ARG A 45 18.51 -3.14 4.31
CA ARG A 45 19.37 -2.74 3.19
C ARG A 45 19.13 -1.30 2.73
N LEU A 46 17.87 -0.90 2.60
CA LEU A 46 17.54 0.47 2.22
C LEU A 46 17.94 1.47 3.31
N SER A 47 17.77 1.13 4.58
CA SER A 47 18.24 1.94 5.70
C SER A 47 19.75 2.18 5.64
N GLU A 48 20.53 1.13 5.43
CA GLU A 48 22.00 1.22 5.28
C GLU A 48 22.39 2.04 4.04
N LYS A 49 21.76 1.76 2.87
CA LYS A 49 22.06 2.44 1.61
C LYS A 49 21.76 3.94 1.66
N LEU A 50 20.62 4.31 2.23
CA LEU A 50 20.18 5.71 2.32
C LEU A 50 20.80 6.45 3.52
N GLY A 51 21.42 5.74 4.48
CA GLY A 51 22.00 6.31 5.68
C GLY A 51 20.94 6.91 6.63
N ILE A 52 19.72 6.38 6.62
CA ILE A 52 18.61 6.83 7.47
C ILE A 52 17.91 5.63 8.12
N HIS A 53 17.23 5.89 9.24
CA HIS A 53 16.37 4.91 9.87
C HIS A 53 14.91 5.05 9.41
N GLU A 54 14.09 4.05 9.77
CA GLU A 54 12.65 4.12 9.54
C GLU A 54 12.04 5.36 10.21
N GLY A 55 11.17 6.06 9.49
CA GLY A 55 10.56 7.32 9.91
C GLY A 55 11.40 8.57 9.59
N GLU A 56 12.61 8.41 9.07
CA GLU A 56 13.50 9.51 8.71
C GLU A 56 13.46 9.85 7.22
N THR A 57 14.05 11.00 6.89
CA THR A 57 14.18 11.50 5.52
C THR A 57 15.64 11.76 5.23
N THR A 58 16.09 11.46 4.03
CA THR A 58 17.45 11.75 3.54
C THR A 58 17.77 13.24 3.67
N ALA A 59 19.04 13.57 3.87
CA ALA A 59 19.48 14.94 4.12
C ALA A 59 19.16 15.92 2.96
N ASP A 60 19.08 15.39 1.75
CA ASP A 60 18.67 16.13 0.56
C ASP A 60 17.15 16.31 0.42
N GLY A 61 16.35 15.72 1.30
CA GLY A 61 14.90 15.80 1.27
C GLY A 61 14.25 14.97 0.15
N THR A 62 14.97 14.04 -0.45
CA THR A 62 14.45 13.27 -1.60
C THR A 62 13.60 12.08 -1.14
N ILE A 63 14.08 11.26 -0.21
CA ILE A 63 13.42 10.02 0.20
C ILE A 63 13.12 10.01 1.69
N SER A 64 11.89 9.66 2.03
CA SER A 64 11.50 9.25 3.39
C SER A 64 11.31 7.74 3.42
N LEU A 65 11.93 7.05 4.36
CA LEU A 65 11.81 5.61 4.55
C LEU A 65 10.82 5.28 5.67
N GLU A 66 9.92 4.35 5.42
CA GLU A 66 8.94 3.90 6.41
C GLU A 66 8.76 2.39 6.41
N ARG A 67 8.58 1.84 7.60
CA ARG A 67 8.07 0.48 7.81
C ARG A 67 6.55 0.49 7.63
N LEU A 68 6.03 -0.31 6.72
CA LEU A 68 4.60 -0.44 6.49
C LEU A 68 4.02 -1.69 7.15
N GLU A 69 2.79 -1.56 7.59
CA GLU A 69 1.92 -2.70 7.90
C GLU A 69 1.41 -3.34 6.61
N CYS A 70 0.65 -4.44 6.74
CA CYS A 70 0.16 -5.20 5.60
C CYS A 70 -0.72 -4.35 4.66
N ASN A 71 -0.36 -4.32 3.38
CA ASN A 71 -1.11 -3.65 2.33
C ASN A 71 -2.03 -4.61 1.54
N ALA A 72 -2.33 -5.78 2.10
CA ALA A 72 -3.20 -6.80 1.51
C ALA A 72 -2.79 -7.27 0.10
N ALA A 73 -1.49 -7.18 -0.23
CA ALA A 73 -0.92 -7.67 -1.50
C ALA A 73 0.06 -8.84 -1.26
N CYS A 74 -0.30 -9.73 -0.34
CA CYS A 74 0.57 -10.83 0.12
C CYS A 74 0.90 -11.86 -0.96
N ASP A 75 0.06 -11.99 -1.96
CA ASP A 75 0.29 -12.80 -3.17
C ASP A 75 1.43 -12.28 -4.05
N PHE A 76 1.85 -11.04 -3.83
CA PHE A 76 2.99 -10.40 -4.52
C PHE A 76 4.15 -10.06 -3.56
N ALA A 77 4.22 -10.72 -2.41
CA ALA A 77 5.28 -10.48 -1.42
C ALA A 77 6.69 -10.79 -1.97
N PRO A 78 7.75 -10.06 -1.55
CA PRO A 78 7.72 -8.87 -0.71
C PRO A 78 7.24 -7.63 -1.46
N VAL A 79 6.52 -6.74 -0.77
CA VAL A 79 5.89 -5.55 -1.36
C VAL A 79 6.50 -4.29 -0.78
N MET A 80 6.78 -3.34 -1.66
CA MET A 80 7.10 -1.95 -1.33
C MET A 80 6.05 -1.01 -1.90
N MET A 81 6.02 0.21 -1.40
CA MET A 81 5.22 1.30 -1.96
C MET A 81 6.06 2.55 -2.13
N VAL A 82 5.83 3.28 -3.22
CA VAL A 82 6.34 4.63 -3.40
C VAL A 82 5.16 5.55 -3.66
N ASN A 83 4.97 6.52 -2.77
CA ASN A 83 3.87 7.48 -2.86
C ASN A 83 2.49 6.81 -3.06
N TRP A 84 2.25 5.69 -2.35
CA TRP A 84 1.07 4.82 -2.40
C TRP A 84 0.94 3.93 -3.63
N GLU A 85 1.91 3.95 -4.56
CA GLU A 85 1.95 3.03 -5.68
C GLU A 85 2.71 1.75 -5.34
N PHE A 86 2.17 0.61 -5.72
CA PHE A 86 2.71 -0.70 -5.40
C PHE A 86 3.92 -1.08 -6.24
N PHE A 87 4.90 -1.69 -5.58
CA PHE A 87 6.03 -2.38 -6.18
C PHE A 87 6.06 -3.82 -5.68
N ASP A 88 5.68 -4.74 -6.57
CA ASP A 88 5.45 -6.14 -6.29
C ASP A 88 6.71 -6.99 -6.48
N ASN A 89 6.81 -8.11 -5.74
CA ASN A 89 7.89 -9.09 -5.84
C ASN A 89 9.28 -8.44 -5.81
N MET A 90 9.51 -7.61 -4.81
CA MET A 90 10.74 -6.85 -4.68
C MET A 90 11.90 -7.73 -4.22
N THR A 91 13.04 -7.49 -4.82
CA THR A 91 14.33 -8.06 -4.39
C THR A 91 15.24 -6.95 -3.91
N PRO A 92 16.31 -7.27 -3.15
CA PRO A 92 17.28 -6.25 -2.72
C PRO A 92 17.81 -5.40 -3.87
N ASP A 93 18.17 -6.03 -4.99
CA ASP A 93 18.70 -5.30 -6.16
C ASP A 93 17.66 -4.40 -6.81
N LYS A 94 16.41 -4.87 -6.98
CA LYS A 94 15.32 -4.02 -7.47
C LYS A 94 15.02 -2.84 -6.55
N ALA A 95 15.14 -3.05 -5.24
CA ALA A 95 14.93 -1.98 -4.27
C ALA A 95 16.06 -0.93 -4.34
N ASP A 96 17.29 -1.37 -4.52
CA ASP A 96 18.43 -0.49 -4.72
C ASP A 96 18.31 0.33 -6.01
N ASP A 97 17.97 -0.32 -7.13
CA ASP A 97 17.76 0.33 -8.42
C ASP A 97 16.63 1.37 -8.34
N LEU A 98 15.55 1.02 -7.63
CA LEU A 98 14.41 1.90 -7.44
C LEU A 98 14.79 3.18 -6.70
N VAL A 99 15.47 3.07 -5.56
CA VAL A 99 15.86 4.25 -4.77
C VAL A 99 16.94 5.09 -5.46
N ASP A 100 17.84 4.46 -6.23
CA ASP A 100 18.82 5.17 -7.06
C ASP A 100 18.13 5.97 -8.18
N ALA A 101 17.15 5.39 -8.85
CA ALA A 101 16.37 6.08 -9.88
C ALA A 101 15.59 7.26 -9.28
N LEU A 102 14.94 7.09 -8.12
CA LEU A 102 14.24 8.16 -7.44
C LEU A 102 15.17 9.28 -7.00
N SER A 103 16.33 8.94 -6.42
CA SER A 103 17.34 9.91 -5.95
C SER A 103 17.96 10.70 -7.09
N SER A 104 18.11 10.09 -8.27
CA SER A 104 18.64 10.75 -9.47
C SER A 104 17.59 11.55 -10.25
N GLY A 105 16.33 11.58 -9.77
CA GLY A 105 15.24 12.28 -10.44
C GLY A 105 14.76 11.62 -11.74
N GLN A 106 15.08 10.34 -11.94
CA GLN A 106 14.56 9.58 -13.06
C GLN A 106 13.08 9.33 -12.92
N GLN A 107 12.35 9.36 -14.03
CA GLN A 107 10.94 8.98 -14.01
C GLN A 107 10.81 7.48 -13.80
N VAL A 108 10.13 7.10 -12.73
CA VAL A 108 9.87 5.71 -12.36
C VAL A 108 8.41 5.36 -12.64
N ARG A 109 8.17 4.13 -13.04
CA ARG A 109 6.84 3.59 -13.23
C ARG A 109 6.61 2.37 -12.34
N SER A 110 5.46 2.33 -11.67
CA SER A 110 5.03 1.17 -10.91
C SER A 110 4.84 -0.05 -11.83
N PRO A 111 5.16 -1.28 -11.39
CA PRO A 111 4.82 -2.49 -12.13
C PRO A 111 3.33 -2.61 -12.46
N ARG A 112 2.47 -1.91 -11.71
CA ARG A 112 1.02 -1.86 -11.95
C ARG A 112 0.59 -0.76 -12.93
N GLY A 113 1.55 0.01 -13.48
CA GLY A 113 1.34 0.93 -14.59
C GLY A 113 1.37 2.41 -14.24
N ALA A 114 1.15 2.79 -12.99
CA ALA A 114 1.15 4.20 -12.59
C ALA A 114 2.54 4.82 -12.62
N THR A 115 2.64 6.03 -13.15
CA THR A 115 3.87 6.84 -13.09
C THR A 115 4.00 7.46 -11.71
N ILE A 116 5.17 7.30 -11.08
CA ILE A 116 5.44 7.86 -9.76
C ILE A 116 5.57 9.39 -9.88
N THR A 117 4.74 10.07 -9.10
CA THR A 117 4.77 11.54 -8.92
C THR A 117 5.41 11.89 -7.59
N SER A 118 5.46 13.18 -7.23
CA SER A 118 5.89 13.59 -5.91
C SER A 118 4.85 13.21 -4.84
N TRP A 119 5.31 13.10 -3.60
CA TRP A 119 4.42 12.88 -2.46
C TRP A 119 3.30 13.94 -2.36
N GLN A 120 3.64 15.20 -2.59
CA GLN A 120 2.66 16.28 -2.58
C GLN A 120 1.58 16.13 -3.65
N GLU A 121 1.94 15.70 -4.85
CA GLU A 121 0.98 15.43 -5.92
C GLU A 121 0.07 14.26 -5.56
N ALA A 122 0.62 13.17 -5.02
CA ALA A 122 -0.16 12.04 -4.55
C ALA A 122 -1.14 12.46 -3.42
N GLU A 123 -0.69 13.28 -2.46
CA GLU A 123 -1.57 13.81 -1.40
C GLU A 123 -2.70 14.69 -1.96
N ARG A 124 -2.44 15.48 -2.98
CA ARG A 124 -3.47 16.31 -3.63
C ARG A 124 -4.55 15.44 -4.28
N VAL A 125 -4.16 14.38 -4.97
CA VAL A 125 -5.10 13.42 -5.56
C VAL A 125 -5.94 12.75 -4.47
N LEU A 126 -5.30 12.31 -3.38
CA LEU A 126 -6.00 11.73 -2.22
C LEU A 126 -6.94 12.74 -1.52
N ALA A 127 -6.66 14.03 -1.63
CA ALA A 127 -7.53 15.09 -1.12
C ALA A 127 -8.69 15.43 -2.08
N GLY A 128 -8.79 14.76 -3.23
CA GLY A 128 -9.88 14.92 -4.20
C GLY A 128 -9.58 15.91 -5.34
N PHE A 129 -8.33 16.31 -5.53
CA PHE A 129 -7.93 17.13 -6.69
C PHE A 129 -7.45 16.21 -7.81
N PRO A 130 -8.20 16.08 -8.92
CA PRO A 130 -7.84 15.18 -10.01
C PRO A 130 -6.57 15.64 -10.72
N ASP A 131 -5.74 14.69 -11.12
CA ASP A 131 -4.49 14.91 -11.86
C ASP A 131 -4.58 14.51 -13.34
N GLY A 132 -5.72 14.00 -13.78
CA GLY A 132 -5.94 13.54 -15.16
C GLY A 132 -5.29 12.21 -15.50
N ARG A 133 -4.82 11.44 -14.51
CA ARG A 133 -4.07 10.17 -14.70
C ARG A 133 -4.86 8.92 -14.33
N ALA A 134 -6.18 9.00 -14.26
CA ALA A 134 -7.02 7.89 -13.83
C ALA A 134 -6.91 6.62 -14.71
N ASP A 135 -6.36 6.74 -15.91
CA ASP A 135 -6.17 5.67 -16.89
C ASP A 135 -4.73 5.12 -16.98
N GLU A 136 -3.79 5.60 -16.19
CA GLU A 136 -2.40 5.09 -16.18
C GLU A 136 -2.24 3.68 -15.61
N GLY A 137 -3.22 3.12 -15.06
CA GLY A 137 -3.24 1.83 -14.38
C GLY A 137 -4.17 1.93 -13.17
N PRO A 138 -4.24 1.00 -12.28
CA PRO A 138 -3.62 -0.29 -12.31
C PRO A 138 -4.40 -1.18 -13.24
N THR A 139 -3.69 -1.92 -13.99
CA THR A 139 -4.29 -3.04 -14.68
C THR A 139 -4.25 -4.24 -13.75
N ALA A 140 -5.41 -4.87 -13.56
CA ALA A 140 -5.46 -6.15 -12.90
C ALA A 140 -4.67 -7.16 -13.73
N GLY A 141 -3.55 -7.64 -13.20
CA GLY A 141 -2.74 -8.68 -13.83
C GLY A 141 -3.45 -10.03 -13.84
N ALA A 142 -2.90 -11.00 -14.56
CA ALA A 142 -3.48 -12.35 -14.69
C ALA A 142 -3.76 -13.02 -13.34
N ALA A 143 -2.89 -12.85 -12.36
CA ALA A 143 -3.08 -13.37 -11.00
C ALA A 143 -4.30 -12.73 -10.31
N SER A 144 -4.46 -11.41 -10.42
CA SER A 144 -5.57 -10.68 -9.80
C SER A 144 -6.94 -11.07 -10.37
N VAL A 145 -7.00 -11.44 -11.65
CA VAL A 145 -8.26 -11.83 -12.33
C VAL A 145 -8.47 -13.35 -12.39
N LEU A 146 -7.57 -14.15 -11.83
CA LEU A 146 -7.64 -15.61 -11.88
C LEU A 146 -8.96 -16.14 -11.32
N GLY A 147 -9.43 -15.62 -10.20
CA GLY A 147 -10.72 -16.00 -9.61
C GLY A 147 -11.89 -15.76 -10.54
N LEU A 148 -11.89 -14.63 -11.22
CA LEU A 148 -12.91 -14.29 -12.22
C LEU A 148 -12.87 -15.23 -13.43
N LYS A 149 -11.66 -15.58 -13.89
CA LYS A 149 -11.46 -16.55 -14.98
C LYS A 149 -12.04 -17.90 -14.60
N VAL A 150 -11.67 -18.45 -13.45
CA VAL A 150 -12.17 -19.72 -12.93
C VAL A 150 -13.69 -19.71 -12.76
N ALA A 151 -14.25 -18.63 -12.25
CA ALA A 151 -15.70 -18.49 -12.09
C ALA A 151 -16.43 -18.54 -13.46
N ARG A 152 -15.89 -17.87 -14.46
CA ARG A 152 -16.42 -17.91 -15.82
C ARG A 152 -16.33 -19.30 -16.45
N GLU A 153 -15.19 -19.97 -16.33
CA GLU A 153 -14.97 -21.33 -16.86
C GLU A 153 -15.91 -22.35 -16.21
N ARG A 154 -16.23 -22.17 -14.93
CA ARG A 154 -17.14 -23.05 -14.18
C ARG A 154 -18.61 -22.61 -14.24
N GLY A 155 -18.94 -21.55 -14.94
CA GLY A 155 -20.30 -21.03 -15.04
C GLY A 155 -20.87 -20.50 -13.70
N TRP A 156 -20.01 -20.13 -12.76
CA TRP A 156 -20.46 -19.56 -11.48
C TRP A 156 -21.14 -18.22 -11.70
N LYS A 157 -22.27 -18.04 -11.07
CA LYS A 157 -23.04 -16.80 -11.11
C LYS A 157 -23.33 -16.35 -9.67
N ALA A 158 -23.34 -15.05 -9.48
CA ALA A 158 -23.82 -14.50 -8.22
C ALA A 158 -25.30 -14.87 -8.03
N PRO A 159 -25.77 -15.05 -6.78
CA PRO A 159 -27.21 -15.19 -6.51
C PRO A 159 -27.98 -14.01 -7.09
N ALA A 160 -29.20 -14.26 -7.56
CA ALA A 160 -30.06 -13.22 -8.14
C ALA A 160 -30.40 -12.10 -7.14
N ALA A 161 -30.39 -12.41 -5.86
CA ALA A 161 -30.47 -11.44 -4.76
C ALA A 161 -29.51 -11.89 -3.64
N ALA A 162 -28.87 -10.95 -2.98
CA ALA A 162 -28.15 -11.25 -1.75
C ALA A 162 -29.17 -11.71 -0.69
N PRO A 163 -28.88 -12.76 0.09
CA PRO A 163 -29.74 -13.10 1.22
C PRO A 163 -29.82 -11.88 2.15
N PRO A 164 -31.00 -11.64 2.75
CA PRO A 164 -31.13 -10.54 3.71
C PRO A 164 -30.10 -10.72 4.83
N ILE A 165 -29.51 -9.62 5.25
CA ILE A 165 -28.60 -9.62 6.41
C ILE A 165 -29.45 -10.02 7.62
N PRO A 166 -29.12 -11.11 8.34
CA PRO A 166 -29.90 -11.53 9.50
C PRO A 166 -29.91 -10.41 10.54
N THR A 167 -31.07 -10.17 11.12
CA THR A 167 -31.21 -9.25 12.26
C THR A 167 -30.41 -9.80 13.46
N PRO A 168 -30.01 -8.96 14.41
CA PRO A 168 -29.29 -9.43 15.61
C PRO A 168 -30.00 -10.55 16.34
N ASP A 169 -31.33 -10.56 16.35
CA ASP A 169 -32.14 -11.59 16.98
C ASP A 169 -32.10 -12.93 16.21
N GLU A 170 -32.09 -12.88 14.88
CA GLU A 170 -31.98 -14.07 14.03
C GLU A 170 -30.57 -14.68 14.09
N ALA A 171 -29.52 -13.83 14.16
CA ALA A 171 -28.16 -14.28 14.32
C ALA A 171 -27.94 -15.01 15.67
N ASN A 172 -28.51 -14.50 16.74
CA ASN A 172 -28.45 -15.14 18.07
C ASN A 172 -29.25 -16.43 18.16
N ALA A 173 -30.38 -16.57 17.42
CA ALA A 173 -31.20 -17.77 17.42
C ALA A 173 -30.47 -18.97 16.78
N THR A 174 -29.59 -18.75 15.83
CA THR A 174 -28.78 -19.81 15.17
C THR A 174 -27.66 -20.36 16.05
N GLU A 175 -27.13 -19.57 16.99
CA GLU A 175 -26.10 -20.04 17.93
C GLU A 175 -26.67 -20.87 19.09
N THR A 176 -27.94 -20.68 19.44
CA THR A 176 -28.60 -21.44 20.55
C THR A 176 -29.18 -22.77 20.12
N GLY A 177 -29.29 -23.05 18.82
CA GLY A 177 -29.83 -24.28 18.25
C GLY A 177 -28.84 -25.44 18.04
N ALA A 178 -27.55 -25.23 18.29
CA ALA A 178 -26.52 -26.26 18.17
C ALA A 178 -26.09 -26.80 19.55
N LYS A 179 -26.97 -27.61 20.17
CA LYS A 179 -26.63 -28.49 21.31
C LYS A 179 -27.08 -29.88 21.02
#